data_33e8ca6454094f2fcd63addf463f03aa
#
_entry.id   33e8ca6454094f2fcd63addf463f03aa
#
_cell.length_a   1.000
_cell.length_b   1.000
_cell.length_c   1.000
_cell.angle_alpha   90.00
_cell.angle_beta   90.00
_cell.angle_gamma   90.00
#
_symmetry.space_group_name_H-M   'P 1'
#
loop_
_entity.id
_entity.type
_entity.pdbx_description
1 polymer ?
#
loop_
_entity_poly.entity_id
_entity_poly.type
_entity_poly.pdbx_seq_one_letter_code
_entity_poly.pdbx_strand_id
1 'polypeptide(L)'
;MEKEYMSKKSENYRGIYKDMVEVLGHDITLKVYENYKGQQITFPMRLYSDKYIIDYLNKNYDGKNLKQISRKLGYTCNWLQKVINKNGINKNSGGKRENECFDVGE
;
A
#
# COMPACT_ATOMS: atom_id res chain seq x y z
N MET A 1 28.21 14.77 21.32
CA MET A 1 28.21 14.13 21.63
C MET A 1 28.40 12.88 21.16
N GLU A 2 28.71 12.10 21.74
CA GLU A 2 29.03 10.94 21.39
C GLU A 2 27.92 10.27 20.78
N LYS A 3 26.84 10.67 20.93
CA LYS A 3 25.85 10.12 20.39
C LYS A 3 26.07 9.95 19.01
N GLU A 4 26.79 10.66 18.42
CA GLU A 4 27.09 10.54 17.14
C GLU A 4 27.71 9.28 16.83
N TYR A 5 28.39 8.75 17.68
CA TYR A 5 29.04 7.56 17.43
C TYR A 5 28.08 6.51 17.32
N MET A 6 27.04 6.61 17.96
CA MET A 6 26.18 5.58 18.02
C MET A 6 25.64 5.46 16.79
N SER A 7 25.95 6.15 16.20
CA SER A 7 25.69 5.99 15.08
C SER A 7 24.48 5.55 14.57
N LYS A 8 24.30 5.75 13.46
CA LYS A 8 23.11 5.41 12.82
C LYS A 8 23.25 4.11 12.08
N LYS A 9 24.22 3.32 12.46
CA LYS A 9 24.40 2.07 11.78
C LYS A 9 23.32 1.12 12.20
N SER A 10 22.71 0.42 11.24
CA SER A 10 21.62 -0.47 11.54
C SER A 10 21.99 -1.53 12.55
N GLU A 11 23.23 -1.96 12.54
CA GLU A 11 23.63 -3.00 13.47
C GLU A 11 23.55 -2.60 14.91
N ASN A 12 23.35 -1.34 15.21
CA ASN A 12 23.22 -0.92 16.57
C ASN A 12 21.81 -1.03 17.08
N TYR A 13 20.88 -1.49 16.24
CA TYR A 13 19.50 -1.54 16.63
C TYR A 13 19.00 -2.96 16.79
N ARG A 14 17.94 -3.14 17.59
CA ARG A 14 17.47 -4.42 17.90
C ARG A 14 16.34 -4.88 17.04
N GLY A 15 16.35 -6.10 16.65
CA GLY A 15 15.23 -6.71 15.98
C GLY A 15 14.69 -5.97 14.78
N ILE A 16 13.40 -5.72 14.77
CA ILE A 16 12.78 -5.08 13.65
C ILE A 16 13.32 -3.67 13.42
N TYR A 17 13.82 -3.04 14.46
CA TYR A 17 14.34 -1.68 14.28
C TYR A 17 15.60 -1.70 13.41
N LYS A 18 16.35 -2.78 13.44
CA LYS A 18 17.50 -2.87 12.62
C LYS A 18 17.06 -2.83 11.16
N ASP A 19 16.03 -3.60 10.82
CA ASP A 19 15.55 -3.62 9.47
C ASP A 19 14.97 -2.27 9.08
N MET A 20 14.28 -1.62 10.00
CA MET A 20 13.70 -0.33 9.72
C MET A 20 14.75 0.71 9.42
N VAL A 21 15.86 0.67 10.15
CA VAL A 21 16.90 1.66 9.90
C VAL A 21 17.46 1.46 8.50
N GLU A 22 17.55 0.22 8.05
CA GLU A 22 18.08 -0.05 6.74
C GLU A 22 17.13 0.42 5.65
N VAL A 23 15.86 0.33 5.87
CA VAL A 23 14.89 0.72 4.88
C VAL A 23 14.47 2.18 4.98
N LEU A 24 14.23 2.66 6.20
CA LEU A 24 13.70 3.96 6.43
C LEU A 24 14.70 5.01 6.89
N GLY A 25 15.82 4.57 7.36
CA GLY A 25 16.81 5.47 7.91
C GLY A 25 16.61 5.65 9.38
N HIS A 26 17.61 6.20 10.02
CA HIS A 26 17.61 6.36 11.47
C HIS A 26 16.50 7.30 11.94
N ASP A 27 16.38 8.45 11.33
CA ASP A 27 15.46 9.44 11.84
C ASP A 27 14.00 8.98 11.81
N ILE A 28 13.60 8.35 10.74
CA ILE A 28 12.23 7.89 10.66
C ILE A 28 12.01 6.72 11.57
N THR A 29 12.99 5.84 11.70
CA THR A 29 12.86 4.71 12.59
C THR A 29 12.69 5.21 14.03
N LEU A 30 13.40 6.26 14.40
CA LEU A 30 13.29 6.79 15.74
C LEU A 30 11.88 7.31 15.98
N LYS A 31 11.26 7.91 14.96
CA LYS A 31 9.91 8.40 15.13
C LYS A 31 8.94 7.25 15.29
N VAL A 32 9.16 6.15 14.57
CA VAL A 32 8.31 4.99 14.72
C VAL A 32 8.44 4.46 16.15
N TYR A 33 9.67 4.38 16.63
CA TYR A 33 9.89 3.88 17.99
C TYR A 33 9.18 4.77 19.01
N GLU A 34 9.38 6.06 18.91
CA GLU A 34 8.81 6.95 19.89
C GLU A 34 7.29 6.93 19.92
N ASN A 35 6.68 6.73 18.77
CA ASN A 35 5.24 6.75 18.70
C ASN A 35 4.57 5.40 18.91
N TYR A 36 5.28 4.34 18.64
CA TYR A 36 4.64 3.02 18.69
C TYR A 36 5.32 2.00 19.58
N LYS A 37 6.33 2.39 20.33
CA LYS A 37 7.02 1.39 21.17
C LYS A 37 6.04 0.71 22.09
N GLY A 38 6.27 -0.53 22.28
CA GLY A 38 5.43 -1.31 23.19
C GLY A 38 4.16 -1.83 22.59
N GLN A 39 3.88 -1.48 21.34
CA GLN A 39 2.65 -1.91 20.71
C GLN A 39 2.93 -3.03 19.74
N GLN A 40 1.95 -3.89 19.57
CA GLN A 40 2.08 -4.94 18.62
C GLN A 40 1.25 -4.54 17.43
N ILE A 41 1.83 -4.35 16.30
CA ILE A 41 1.16 -3.85 15.13
C ILE A 41 1.26 -4.82 13.99
N THR A 42 0.14 -5.08 13.35
CA THR A 42 0.13 -5.92 12.18
C THR A 42 -0.09 -5.01 10.99
N PHE A 43 0.78 -5.06 10.02
CA PHE A 43 0.64 -4.22 8.84
C PHE A 43 -0.15 -4.97 7.77
N PRO A 44 -1.30 -4.45 7.40
CA PRO A 44 -2.10 -5.11 6.38
C PRO A 44 -1.42 -5.06 5.04
N MET A 45 -1.80 -5.94 4.15
CA MET A 45 -1.23 -5.92 2.83
C MET A 45 -1.75 -4.74 2.01
N ARG A 46 -2.93 -4.25 2.31
CA ARG A 46 -3.47 -3.15 1.56
C ARG A 46 -3.22 -1.83 2.26
N LEU A 47 -2.62 -0.92 1.56
CA LEU A 47 -2.23 0.34 2.16
C LEU A 47 -3.37 1.33 2.28
N TYR A 48 -4.25 1.38 1.29
CA TYR A 48 -5.26 2.41 1.29
C TYR A 48 -6.58 1.96 1.87
N SER A 49 -7.36 2.90 2.35
CA SER A 49 -8.66 2.57 2.92
C SER A 49 -9.62 2.27 1.80
N ASP A 50 -10.68 1.55 2.09
CA ASP A 50 -11.65 1.23 1.08
C ASP A 50 -12.27 2.52 0.53
N LYS A 51 -12.48 3.49 1.39
CA LYS A 51 -13.08 4.72 0.96
C LYS A 51 -12.21 5.40 -0.08
N TYR A 52 -10.92 5.41 0.14
CA TYR A 52 -10.01 6.04 -0.80
C TYR A 52 -10.02 5.31 -2.13
N ILE A 53 -10.07 3.98 -2.09
CA ILE A 53 -10.07 3.20 -3.30
C ILE A 53 -11.36 3.46 -4.10
N ILE A 54 -12.48 3.53 -3.41
CA ILE A 54 -13.74 3.79 -4.08
C ILE A 54 -13.70 5.18 -4.72
N ASP A 55 -13.19 6.18 -3.99
CA ASP A 55 -13.12 7.52 -4.54
C ASP A 55 -12.17 7.57 -5.72
N TYR A 56 -11.05 6.86 -5.63
CA TYR A 56 -10.08 6.86 -6.70
C TYR A 56 -10.69 6.25 -7.95
N LEU A 57 -11.41 5.14 -7.78
CA LEU A 57 -12.02 4.49 -8.91
C LEU A 57 -13.12 5.37 -9.53
N ASN A 58 -13.87 6.05 -8.69
CA ASN A 58 -14.89 6.91 -9.22
C ASN A 58 -14.30 8.04 -10.05
N LYS A 59 -13.16 8.53 -9.67
CA LYS A 59 -12.54 9.60 -10.39
C LYS A 59 -11.67 9.18 -11.55
N ASN A 60 -11.07 8.05 -11.48
CA ASN A 60 -10.08 7.65 -12.45
C ASN A 60 -10.38 6.43 -13.31
N TYR A 61 -11.32 5.61 -12.91
CA TYR A 61 -11.60 4.40 -13.65
C TYR A 61 -12.48 4.77 -14.85
N ASP A 62 -12.07 4.40 -16.03
CA ASP A 62 -12.85 4.73 -17.21
C ASP A 62 -13.41 3.50 -17.90
N GLY A 63 -13.37 2.38 -17.26
CA GLY A 63 -13.91 1.17 -17.83
C GLY A 63 -12.90 0.34 -18.58
N LYS A 64 -11.76 0.89 -18.90
CA LYS A 64 -10.76 0.16 -19.60
C LYS A 64 -9.38 0.23 -19.03
N ASN A 65 -9.20 0.98 -17.99
CA ASN A 65 -7.86 1.17 -17.42
C ASN A 65 -7.63 0.45 -16.11
N LEU A 66 -8.38 -0.60 -15.85
CA LEU A 66 -8.25 -1.28 -14.57
C LEU A 66 -6.85 -1.83 -14.35
N LYS A 67 -6.23 -2.33 -15.38
CA LYS A 67 -4.90 -2.88 -15.21
C LYS A 67 -3.91 -1.81 -14.80
N GLN A 68 -4.03 -0.62 -15.35
CA GLN A 68 -3.13 0.44 -14.98
C GLN A 68 -3.37 0.86 -13.55
N ILE A 69 -4.62 0.92 -13.13
CA ILE A 69 -4.94 1.30 -11.77
C ILE A 69 -4.43 0.23 -10.81
N SER A 70 -4.55 -1.03 -11.20
CA SER A 70 -4.07 -2.12 -10.39
C SER A 70 -2.57 -1.95 -10.12
N ARG A 71 -1.81 -1.61 -11.14
CA ARG A 71 -0.39 -1.46 -10.96
C ARG A 71 -0.07 -0.24 -10.13
N LYS A 72 -0.80 0.84 -10.32
CA LYS A 72 -0.52 2.03 -9.58
C LYS A 72 -0.85 1.88 -8.11
N LEU A 73 -1.95 1.26 -7.78
CA LEU A 73 -2.34 1.15 -6.39
C LEU A 73 -1.77 -0.07 -5.68
N GLY A 74 -1.28 -1.02 -6.46
CA GLY A 74 -0.70 -2.21 -5.85
C GLY A 74 -1.73 -3.24 -5.43
N TYR A 75 -2.89 -3.25 -6.08
CA TYR A 75 -3.93 -4.18 -5.71
C TYR A 75 -4.22 -5.05 -6.92
N THR A 76 -4.80 -6.20 -6.74
CA THR A 76 -5.08 -7.06 -7.87
C THR A 76 -6.29 -6.55 -8.63
N CYS A 77 -6.34 -6.87 -9.89
CA CYS A 77 -7.48 -6.47 -10.70
C CYS A 77 -8.73 -7.16 -10.20
N ASN A 78 -8.61 -8.42 -9.77
CA ASN A 78 -9.77 -9.12 -9.27
C ASN A 78 -10.39 -8.41 -8.08
N TRP A 79 -9.56 -7.96 -7.16
CA TRP A 79 -10.10 -7.29 -5.99
C TRP A 79 -10.72 -5.96 -6.37
N LEU A 80 -10.07 -5.24 -7.28
CA LEU A 80 -10.60 -3.95 -7.70
C LEU A 80 -11.92 -4.15 -8.44
N GLN A 81 -12.03 -5.22 -9.23
CA GLN A 81 -13.26 -5.46 -9.94
C GLN A 81 -14.38 -5.76 -8.96
N LYS A 82 -14.08 -6.42 -7.87
CA LYS A 82 -15.09 -6.70 -6.87
C LYS A 82 -15.55 -5.39 -6.24
N VAL A 83 -14.64 -4.48 -6.00
CA VAL A 83 -14.98 -3.20 -5.42
C VAL A 83 -15.88 -2.42 -6.38
N ILE A 84 -15.53 -2.45 -7.68
CA ILE A 84 -16.31 -1.75 -8.68
C ILE A 84 -17.72 -2.31 -8.72
N ASN A 85 -17.83 -3.62 -8.74
CA ASN A 85 -19.14 -4.23 -8.82
C ASN A 85 -19.95 -3.99 -7.56
N LYS A 86 -19.34 -4.09 -6.45
CA LYS A 86 -20.05 -3.92 -5.20
C LYS A 86 -20.53 -2.50 -5.02
N ASN A 87 -19.81 -1.53 -5.51
CA ASN A 87 -20.16 -0.15 -5.31
C ASN A 87 -20.78 0.54 -6.52
N GLY A 88 -21.09 -0.24 -7.53
CA GLY A 88 -21.73 0.35 -8.68
C GLY A 88 -20.91 1.33 -9.48
N ILE A 89 -19.60 1.18 -9.48
CA ILE A 89 -18.75 2.10 -10.19
C ILE A 89 -18.69 1.58 -11.59
N ASN A 90 -19.58 1.95 -12.44
CA ASN A 90 -19.59 1.43 -13.75
C ASN A 90 -19.45 2.47 -14.77
N LYS A 91 -18.26 2.91 -15.01
CA LYS A 91 -18.05 3.95 -15.92
C LYS A 91 -18.14 3.56 -17.34
N ASN A 92 -17.96 2.37 -17.66
CA ASN A 92 -18.00 2.00 -19.00
C ASN A 92 -19.21 1.28 -19.29
N SER A 93 -20.13 1.86 -19.84
CA SER A 93 -21.26 1.20 -20.05
C SER A 93 -21.07 0.02 -20.90
N GLY A 94 -20.11 -0.09 -21.62
CA GLY A 94 -19.93 -1.21 -22.46
C GLY A 94 -19.90 -2.44 -21.68
N GLY A 95 -19.50 -2.33 -20.55
CA GLY A 95 -19.44 -3.44 -19.77
C GLY A 95 -18.76 -4.55 -20.39
N LYS A 96 -18.04 -4.41 -21.28
CA LYS A 96 -17.37 -5.38 -21.76
C LYS A 96 -16.33 -5.83 -21.02
N ARG A 97 -15.70 -6.71 -21.26
CA ARG A 97 -14.64 -7.16 -20.56
C ARG A 97 -13.42 -6.68 -21.06
N GLU A 98 -13.31 -5.68 -21.77
CA GLU A 98 -12.08 -5.19 -22.20
C GLU A 98 -11.11 -4.91 -21.19
N ASN A 99 -11.46 -4.61 -20.05
CA ASN A 99 -10.42 -4.31 -19.07
C ASN A 99 -10.14 -5.49 -18.25
N GLU A 100 -10.37 -6.66 -18.69
CA GLU A 100 -10.04 -7.75 -17.92
C GLU A 100 -8.66 -7.86 -17.62
N CYS A 101 -8.24 -8.07 -16.47
CA CYS A 101 -6.88 -8.25 -16.05
C CYS A 101 -6.75 -9.68 -15.75
N PHE A 102 -5.88 -10.34 -16.30
CA PHE A 102 -5.68 -11.67 -15.96
C PHE A 102 -4.63 -11.73 -14.96
N ASP A 103 -4.97 -11.56 -13.75
CA ASP A 103 -4.00 -11.57 -12.70
C ASP A 103 -3.76 -12.93 -12.32
N VAL A 104 -3.23 -13.68 -13.11
CA VAL A 104 -2.90 -14.98 -12.71
C VAL A 104 -2.10 -15.09 -11.58
N GLY A 105 -1.39 -14.21 -11.25
CA GLY A 105 -0.55 -14.36 -10.10
C GLY A 105 -1.31 -14.33 -8.85
N GLU A 106 -2.49 -14.02 -8.87
CA GLU A 106 -3.13 -13.93 -7.70
C GLU A 106 -3.69 -14.92 -7.30
#